data_1693060d00cb949b9a3697060f658b43
#
_entry.id   1693060d00cb949b9a3697060f658b43
#
_cell.length_a   1.000
_cell.length_b   1.000
_cell.length_c   1.000
_cell.angle_alpha   90.00
_cell.angle_beta   90.00
_cell.angle_gamma   90.00
#
_symmetry.space_group_name_H-M   'P 1'
#
loop_
_entity.id
_entity.type
_entity.pdbx_description
1 polymer ?
#
loop_
_entity_poly.entity_id
_entity_poly.type
_entity_poly.pdbx_seq_one_letter_code
_entity_poly.pdbx_strand_id
1 'polypeptide(L)'
;MRTLMCTAAALALALTLPACKQQPTAESNAPAANETAAAADLSALNGSWKTDKDSVKFEQKPDEFSLKDGTYNCTTCIPPLTVAADGQFHDVTGRPYADSMSVKATDDKTIEIHSKKGGKDVSSMTMSVSADGNTLTRKFHDATLNPPVDGSSTATRAGPAPAGAHAASGQWTPNKVNDYSEDALTATYKVEGNKVTWSGSGQSYAAEIGGPAVPIQGDIGGTTVAVTAEGPNALKETYSRNGKVVNEAVSTVSSDGKSMTWVSTDPRDGSKVTGTANKTD
;
A
#
# COMPACT_ATOMS: atom_id res chain seq x y z
N MET A 1 -42.75 -4.80 9.28
CA MET A 1 -43.75 -3.72 9.33
C MET A 1 -42.99 -2.40 9.11
N ARG A 2 -43.13 -1.61 8.12
CA ARG A 2 -44.16 -1.36 7.10
C ARG A 2 -43.44 -0.89 5.81
N THR A 3 -43.85 -1.48 4.72
CA THR A 3 -43.74 -1.07 3.33
C THR A 3 -44.40 0.27 3.08
N LEU A 4 -43.91 1.13 2.21
CA LEU A 4 -44.75 1.95 1.35
C LEU A 4 -44.08 2.23 0.01
N MET A 5 -44.69 1.70 -1.05
CA MET A 5 -44.59 2.06 -2.46
C MET A 5 -45.42 3.32 -2.75
N CYS A 6 -45.04 4.06 -3.81
CA CYS A 6 -45.95 4.77 -4.74
C CYS A 6 -45.08 5.21 -5.92
N THR A 7 -45.10 4.58 -7.07
CA THR A 7 -45.95 4.63 -8.32
C THR A 7 -46.05 6.01 -8.97
N ALA A 8 -45.42 6.13 -10.11
CA ALA A 8 -45.75 6.51 -11.47
C ALA A 8 -46.79 7.62 -11.73
N ALA A 9 -46.48 8.49 -12.68
CA ALA A 9 -47.41 8.86 -13.77
C ALA A 9 -46.66 9.55 -14.91
N ALA A 10 -46.78 8.97 -16.08
CA ALA A 10 -46.47 9.53 -17.39
C ALA A 10 -47.61 10.45 -17.85
N LEU A 11 -47.30 11.49 -18.61
CA LEU A 11 -48.24 12.06 -19.56
C LEU A 11 -47.53 12.65 -20.78
N ALA A 12 -47.79 12.06 -21.91
CA ALA A 12 -47.44 12.54 -23.25
C ALA A 12 -48.48 13.55 -23.73
N LEU A 13 -48.09 14.56 -24.50
CA LEU A 13 -48.95 15.14 -25.51
C LEU A 13 -48.11 15.73 -26.66
N ALA A 14 -48.59 15.44 -27.87
CA ALA A 14 -47.99 15.63 -29.15
C ALA A 14 -48.42 16.94 -29.87
N LEU A 15 -47.79 17.15 -31.06
CA LEU A 15 -48.18 17.97 -32.24
C LEU A 15 -47.74 19.44 -32.20
N THR A 16 -46.98 19.95 -33.20
CA THR A 16 -47.22 20.10 -34.63
C THR A 16 -45.97 20.59 -35.38
N LEU A 17 -45.72 20.08 -36.60
CA LEU A 17 -44.91 20.68 -37.68
C LEU A 17 -45.77 21.77 -38.41
N PRO A 18 -45.25 22.69 -39.30
CA PRO A 18 -44.12 22.52 -40.21
C PRO A 18 -43.28 23.81 -40.46
N ALA A 19 -42.16 23.73 -41.12
CA ALA A 19 -41.77 24.45 -42.34
C ALA A 19 -40.27 24.34 -42.66
N CYS A 20 -39.98 23.92 -43.84
CA CYS A 20 -38.69 23.91 -44.52
C CYS A 20 -38.01 25.27 -44.52
N LYS A 21 -36.68 25.30 -44.25
CA LYS A 21 -35.72 26.16 -44.96
C LYS A 21 -34.30 25.61 -44.85
N GLN A 22 -33.78 25.29 -46.02
CA GLN A 22 -32.38 25.31 -46.49
C GLN A 22 -31.24 24.99 -45.50
N GLN A 23 -30.61 23.92 -45.84
CA GLN A 23 -29.36 23.35 -45.36
C GLN A 23 -28.19 24.22 -45.82
N PRO A 24 -27.28 24.63 -44.90
CA PRO A 24 -25.89 24.84 -45.24
C PRO A 24 -25.16 23.50 -45.04
N THR A 25 -24.36 23.14 -46.01
CA THR A 25 -23.44 22.02 -45.99
C THR A 25 -22.57 22.06 -44.71
N ALA A 26 -22.83 21.15 -43.77
CA ALA A 26 -21.91 20.91 -42.68
C ALA A 26 -20.69 20.18 -43.23
N GLU A 27 -19.56 20.83 -43.21
CA GLU A 27 -18.26 20.16 -43.28
C GLU A 27 -18.22 19.07 -42.21
N SER A 28 -18.02 17.85 -42.68
CA SER A 28 -17.76 16.69 -41.84
C SER A 28 -16.42 16.90 -41.11
N ASN A 29 -16.47 17.44 -39.90
CA ASN A 29 -15.38 17.26 -38.96
C ASN A 29 -15.42 15.79 -38.48
N ALA A 30 -14.73 14.92 -39.21
CA ALA A 30 -14.37 13.63 -38.70
C ALA A 30 -13.61 13.87 -37.38
N PRO A 31 -13.95 13.17 -36.30
CA PRO A 31 -13.12 13.24 -35.09
C PRO A 31 -11.70 12.85 -35.50
N ALA A 32 -10.74 13.70 -35.16
CA ALA A 32 -9.33 13.40 -35.31
C ALA A 32 -9.08 12.00 -34.74
N ALA A 33 -8.48 11.15 -35.56
CA ALA A 33 -8.00 9.85 -35.12
C ALA A 33 -7.19 10.08 -33.84
N ASN A 34 -7.58 9.38 -32.79
CA ASN A 34 -6.81 9.30 -31.56
C ASN A 34 -5.37 8.97 -31.98
N GLU A 35 -4.45 9.93 -31.89
CA GLU A 35 -3.02 9.63 -31.97
C GLU A 35 -2.79 8.61 -30.87
N THR A 36 -2.53 7.38 -31.25
CA THR A 36 -2.05 6.34 -30.36
C THR A 36 -0.75 6.89 -29.79
N ALA A 37 -0.79 7.39 -28.55
CA ALA A 37 0.41 7.84 -27.88
C ALA A 37 1.44 6.73 -28.03
N ALA A 38 2.60 7.05 -28.59
CA ALA A 38 3.68 6.09 -28.75
C ALA A 38 3.89 5.41 -27.41
N ALA A 39 3.87 4.07 -27.39
CA ALA A 39 4.06 3.32 -26.17
C ALA A 39 5.34 3.82 -25.50
N ALA A 40 5.24 4.25 -24.24
CA ALA A 40 6.41 4.76 -23.52
C ALA A 40 7.44 3.63 -23.43
N ASP A 41 8.68 3.93 -23.83
CA ASP A 41 9.78 2.97 -23.73
C ASP A 41 10.27 2.93 -22.27
N LEU A 42 9.73 1.96 -21.52
CA LEU A 42 10.13 1.70 -20.13
C LEU A 42 11.33 0.74 -20.02
N SER A 43 12.07 0.50 -21.10
CA SER A 43 13.22 -0.44 -21.12
C SER A 43 14.32 -0.08 -20.12
N ALA A 44 14.41 1.18 -19.71
CA ALA A 44 15.32 1.64 -18.66
C ALA A 44 15.07 0.93 -17.30
N LEU A 45 13.84 0.45 -17.04
CA LEU A 45 13.49 -0.31 -15.83
C LEU A 45 14.13 -1.71 -15.81
N ASN A 46 14.47 -2.28 -16.99
CA ASN A 46 15.01 -3.64 -17.05
C ASN A 46 16.20 -3.83 -16.13
N GLY A 47 16.19 -4.92 -15.36
CA GLY A 47 17.26 -5.32 -14.47
C GLY A 47 16.83 -5.46 -13.02
N SER A 48 17.80 -5.74 -12.17
CA SER A 48 17.63 -5.91 -10.73
C SER A 48 18.04 -4.63 -9.99
N TRP A 49 17.20 -4.24 -9.04
CA TRP A 49 17.32 -2.98 -8.31
C TRP A 49 17.33 -3.26 -6.81
N LYS A 50 18.43 -2.88 -6.15
CA LYS A 50 18.56 -3.02 -4.69
C LYS A 50 18.29 -1.69 -4.02
N THR A 51 17.26 -1.67 -3.16
CA THR A 51 16.90 -0.50 -2.35
C THR A 51 18.03 -0.15 -1.36
N ASP A 52 18.42 1.10 -1.34
CA ASP A 52 19.25 1.67 -0.27
C ASP A 52 18.36 1.96 0.94
N LYS A 53 18.41 1.10 1.96
CA LYS A 53 17.60 1.25 3.18
C LYS A 53 17.86 2.56 3.93
N ASP A 54 19.07 3.12 3.83
CA ASP A 54 19.44 4.37 4.50
C ASP A 54 18.89 5.61 3.77
N SER A 55 18.43 5.45 2.52
CA SER A 55 17.72 6.47 1.75
C SER A 55 16.24 6.59 2.07
N VAL A 56 15.67 5.60 2.79
CA VAL A 56 14.23 5.52 3.06
C VAL A 56 13.78 6.67 3.98
N LYS A 57 12.75 7.39 3.56
CA LYS A 57 12.14 8.49 4.30
C LYS A 57 10.65 8.28 4.44
N PHE A 58 10.12 8.67 5.58
CA PHE A 58 8.71 8.57 5.91
C PHE A 58 8.09 9.97 6.00
N GLU A 59 7.01 10.19 5.26
CA GLU A 59 6.18 11.38 5.30
C GLU A 59 4.77 10.97 5.69
N GLN A 60 4.49 10.91 6.98
CA GLN A 60 3.21 10.47 7.52
C GLN A 60 2.92 11.15 8.86
N LYS A 61 1.66 11.12 9.25
CA LYS A 61 1.26 11.46 10.61
C LYS A 61 1.88 10.46 11.58
N PRO A 62 2.12 10.85 12.83
CA PRO A 62 2.57 9.91 13.86
C PRO A 62 1.63 8.72 13.98
N ASP A 63 2.19 7.52 14.11
CA ASP A 63 1.44 6.34 14.52
C ASP A 63 0.94 6.54 15.95
N GLU A 64 -0.32 6.20 16.20
CA GLU A 64 -0.92 6.34 17.52
C GLU A 64 -1.52 5.02 17.99
N PHE A 65 -1.02 4.54 19.12
CA PHE A 65 -1.57 3.37 19.79
C PHE A 65 -1.43 3.45 21.31
N SER A 66 -2.25 2.70 21.99
CA SER A 66 -2.18 2.57 23.45
C SER A 66 -2.42 1.13 23.89
N LEU A 67 -1.74 0.74 24.97
CA LEU A 67 -2.04 -0.45 25.73
C LEU A 67 -2.38 0.01 27.16
N LYS A 68 -3.63 -0.13 27.53
CA LYS A 68 -4.17 0.30 28.82
C LYS A 68 -5.32 -0.61 29.24
N ASP A 69 -5.40 -0.89 30.54
CA ASP A 69 -6.46 -1.70 31.14
C ASP A 69 -6.68 -3.04 30.39
N GLY A 70 -5.58 -3.70 30.04
CA GLY A 70 -5.59 -4.99 29.33
C GLY A 70 -6.06 -4.92 27.87
N THR A 71 -6.16 -3.71 27.28
CA THR A 71 -6.61 -3.51 25.91
C THR A 71 -5.57 -2.77 25.08
N TYR A 72 -5.22 -3.33 23.92
CA TYR A 72 -4.45 -2.66 22.90
C TYR A 72 -5.39 -1.96 21.91
N ASN A 73 -5.16 -0.68 21.66
CA ASN A 73 -5.92 0.13 20.73
C ASN A 73 -4.97 0.88 19.80
N CYS A 74 -5.10 0.69 18.47
CA CYS A 74 -4.36 1.40 17.44
C CYS A 74 -5.34 2.23 16.61
N THR A 75 -5.34 3.55 16.81
CA THR A 75 -6.26 4.48 16.15
C THR A 75 -5.85 4.79 14.71
N THR A 76 -4.55 4.75 14.42
CA THR A 76 -3.98 5.01 13.09
C THR A 76 -3.81 3.75 12.24
N CYS A 77 -4.05 2.56 12.79
CA CYS A 77 -4.11 1.34 12.00
C CYS A 77 -5.27 1.40 10.98
N ILE A 78 -5.09 0.80 9.80
CA ILE A 78 -6.11 0.79 8.75
C ILE A 78 -6.56 -0.66 8.45
N PRO A 79 -7.79 -1.03 8.86
CA PRO A 79 -8.72 -0.29 9.71
C PRO A 79 -8.21 -0.13 11.15
N PRO A 80 -8.77 0.76 11.97
CA PRO A 80 -8.43 0.84 13.39
C PRO A 80 -8.54 -0.52 14.09
N LEU A 81 -7.71 -0.75 15.10
CA LEU A 81 -7.62 -2.04 15.79
C LEU A 81 -7.86 -1.85 17.29
N THR A 82 -8.73 -2.69 17.84
CA THR A 82 -8.88 -2.87 19.28
C THR A 82 -8.87 -4.36 19.57
N VAL A 83 -8.00 -4.82 20.48
CA VAL A 83 -7.86 -6.23 20.83
C VAL A 83 -7.42 -6.36 22.30
N ALA A 84 -7.87 -7.41 23.00
CA ALA A 84 -7.37 -7.72 24.33
C ALA A 84 -5.87 -8.01 24.31
N ALA A 85 -5.15 -7.51 25.32
CA ALA A 85 -3.68 -7.65 25.43
C ALA A 85 -3.34 -8.68 26.53
N ASP A 86 -3.97 -9.84 26.48
CA ASP A 86 -3.84 -10.94 27.44
C ASP A 86 -2.90 -12.06 26.97
N GLY A 87 -2.29 -11.89 25.77
CA GLY A 87 -1.40 -12.86 25.18
C GLY A 87 -2.13 -14.03 24.49
N GLN A 88 -3.45 -14.03 24.43
CA GLN A 88 -4.23 -15.01 23.69
C GLN A 88 -4.53 -14.49 22.27
N PHE A 89 -4.82 -15.40 21.34
CA PHE A 89 -5.26 -15.02 20.00
C PHE A 89 -6.75 -14.67 20.02
N HIS A 90 -7.06 -13.48 19.52
CA HIS A 90 -8.41 -12.96 19.36
C HIS A 90 -8.68 -12.71 17.88
N ASP A 91 -9.90 -12.98 17.43
CA ASP A 91 -10.33 -12.75 16.06
C ASP A 91 -10.27 -11.26 15.71
N VAL A 92 -9.71 -10.95 14.53
CA VAL A 92 -9.68 -9.61 13.97
C VAL A 92 -10.28 -9.62 12.57
N THR A 93 -10.95 -8.53 12.20
CA THR A 93 -11.66 -8.41 10.92
C THR A 93 -11.12 -7.26 10.08
N GLY A 94 -11.37 -7.31 8.77
CA GLY A 94 -10.96 -6.26 7.84
C GLY A 94 -9.45 -6.22 7.56
N ARG A 95 -8.68 -7.22 7.99
CA ARG A 95 -7.23 -7.31 7.79
C ARG A 95 -6.89 -8.37 6.75
N PRO A 96 -6.26 -7.98 5.63
CA PRO A 96 -6.01 -8.92 4.54
C PRO A 96 -5.03 -10.03 4.92
N TYR A 97 -4.08 -9.74 5.80
CA TYR A 97 -2.97 -10.64 6.16
C TYR A 97 -3.14 -11.32 7.51
N ALA A 98 -4.21 -11.03 8.26
CA ALA A 98 -4.47 -11.65 9.54
C ALA A 98 -5.97 -11.82 9.78
N ASP A 99 -6.37 -12.94 10.42
CA ASP A 99 -7.72 -13.18 10.93
C ASP A 99 -7.75 -13.33 12.45
N SER A 100 -6.58 -13.52 13.08
CA SER A 100 -6.45 -13.46 14.54
C SER A 100 -5.12 -12.84 14.94
N MET A 101 -5.11 -12.16 16.09
CA MET A 101 -3.95 -11.49 16.65
C MET A 101 -3.86 -11.71 18.16
N SER A 102 -2.64 -11.85 18.65
CA SER A 102 -2.29 -11.87 20.06
C SER A 102 -1.45 -10.64 20.38
N VAL A 103 -1.75 -9.97 21.46
CA VAL A 103 -0.96 -8.85 21.99
C VAL A 103 -0.64 -9.12 23.45
N LYS A 104 0.60 -8.85 23.86
CA LYS A 104 1.07 -9.03 25.24
C LYS A 104 2.10 -7.98 25.59
N ALA A 105 1.95 -7.33 26.75
CA ALA A 105 3.07 -6.66 27.40
C ALA A 105 3.96 -7.73 28.06
N THR A 106 5.22 -7.80 27.68
CA THR A 106 6.19 -8.73 28.26
C THR A 106 6.94 -8.13 29.45
N ASP A 107 7.06 -6.82 29.46
CA ASP A 107 7.57 -6.00 30.56
C ASP A 107 7.01 -4.56 30.45
N ASP A 108 7.46 -3.65 31.33
CA ASP A 108 6.98 -2.26 31.37
C ASP A 108 7.27 -1.42 30.09
N LYS A 109 8.13 -1.92 29.20
CA LYS A 109 8.59 -1.20 27.99
C LYS A 109 8.40 -1.98 26.71
N THR A 110 8.03 -3.25 26.77
CA THR A 110 8.01 -4.15 25.63
C THR A 110 6.62 -4.74 25.40
N ILE A 111 6.16 -4.65 24.16
CA ILE A 111 4.92 -5.27 23.68
C ILE A 111 5.28 -6.25 22.56
N GLU A 112 4.73 -7.45 22.63
CA GLU A 112 4.76 -8.44 21.54
C GLU A 112 3.40 -8.57 20.89
N ILE A 113 3.40 -8.66 19.56
CA ILE A 113 2.22 -8.85 18.73
C ILE A 113 2.50 -10.04 17.80
N HIS A 114 1.58 -11.00 17.75
CA HIS A 114 1.63 -12.11 16.81
C HIS A 114 0.34 -12.15 16.00
N SER A 115 0.45 -12.54 14.73
CA SER A 115 -0.70 -12.62 13.82
C SER A 115 -0.79 -14.00 13.19
N LYS A 116 -2.02 -14.47 13.00
CA LYS A 116 -2.33 -15.70 12.26
C LYS A 116 -3.28 -15.43 11.10
N LYS A 117 -3.20 -16.30 10.09
CA LYS A 117 -4.12 -16.38 8.98
C LYS A 117 -4.46 -17.84 8.71
N GLY A 118 -5.75 -18.18 8.84
CA GLY A 118 -6.18 -19.59 8.70
C GLY A 118 -5.49 -20.53 9.70
N GLY A 119 -5.25 -20.07 10.92
CA GLY A 119 -4.58 -20.82 11.99
C GLY A 119 -3.05 -20.93 11.87
N LYS A 120 -2.44 -20.41 10.80
CA LYS A 120 -0.97 -20.40 10.60
C LYS A 120 -0.40 -19.07 11.08
N ASP A 121 0.77 -19.10 11.73
CA ASP A 121 1.52 -17.90 12.08
C ASP A 121 2.00 -17.23 10.79
N VAL A 122 1.73 -15.92 10.65
CA VAL A 122 2.06 -15.13 9.47
C VAL A 122 2.96 -13.95 9.77
N SER A 123 2.92 -13.42 10.98
CA SER A 123 3.85 -12.36 11.39
C SER A 123 4.00 -12.26 12.90
N SER A 124 5.13 -11.68 13.30
CA SER A 124 5.34 -11.23 14.69
C SER A 124 5.98 -9.85 14.69
N MET A 125 5.76 -9.10 15.77
CA MET A 125 6.37 -7.80 16.00
C MET A 125 6.67 -7.63 17.48
N THR A 126 7.87 -7.16 17.79
CA THR A 126 8.27 -6.69 19.13
C THR A 126 8.46 -5.18 19.08
N MET A 127 7.81 -4.46 19.97
CA MET A 127 7.94 -3.01 20.14
C MET A 127 8.56 -2.72 21.51
N SER A 128 9.72 -2.06 21.52
CA SER A 128 10.44 -1.75 22.78
C SER A 128 10.78 -0.27 22.86
N VAL A 129 10.54 0.34 24.00
CA VAL A 129 10.86 1.75 24.27
C VAL A 129 12.20 1.87 24.97
N SER A 130 13.01 2.83 24.53
CA SER A 130 14.30 3.18 25.16
C SER A 130 14.15 3.61 26.63
N ALA A 131 15.26 3.60 27.36
CA ALA A 131 15.27 3.94 28.79
C ALA A 131 14.76 5.37 29.07
N ASP A 132 15.05 6.31 28.17
CA ASP A 132 14.60 7.70 28.24
C ASP A 132 13.16 7.93 27.75
N GLY A 133 12.51 6.88 27.23
CA GLY A 133 11.14 6.93 26.72
C GLY A 133 10.96 7.59 25.36
N ASN A 134 12.02 7.99 24.65
CA ASN A 134 11.93 8.82 23.46
C ASN A 134 12.06 8.07 22.14
N THR A 135 12.55 6.84 22.15
CA THR A 135 12.73 6.00 20.96
C THR A 135 11.93 4.71 21.09
N LEU A 136 11.11 4.40 20.09
CA LEU A 136 10.47 3.10 19.92
C LEU A 136 11.23 2.30 18.87
N THR A 137 11.71 1.13 19.24
CA THR A 137 12.28 0.16 18.30
C THR A 137 11.21 -0.89 17.99
N ARG A 138 10.97 -1.13 16.70
CA ARG A 138 10.14 -2.22 16.19
C ARG A 138 11.02 -3.25 15.52
N LYS A 139 10.87 -4.52 15.92
CA LYS A 139 11.46 -5.68 15.22
C LYS A 139 10.30 -6.51 14.70
N PHE A 140 10.36 -6.94 13.46
CA PHE A 140 9.28 -7.73 12.87
C PHE A 140 9.83 -8.92 12.11
N HIS A 141 9.00 -9.93 12.01
CA HIS A 141 9.14 -11.10 11.15
C HIS A 141 7.88 -11.24 10.32
N ASP A 142 8.01 -11.34 9.00
CA ASP A 142 6.90 -11.51 8.06
C ASP A 142 7.07 -12.85 7.30
N ALA A 143 6.27 -13.83 7.68
CA ALA A 143 6.23 -15.15 7.06
C ALA A 143 5.17 -15.24 5.92
N THR A 144 4.53 -14.13 5.55
CA THR A 144 3.68 -14.08 4.35
C THR A 144 4.50 -14.04 3.07
N LEU A 145 5.78 -13.72 3.17
CA LEU A 145 6.75 -13.65 2.08
C LEU A 145 7.60 -14.92 2.02
N ASN A 146 8.23 -15.19 0.88
CA ASN A 146 9.08 -16.38 0.69
C ASN A 146 10.36 -15.99 -0.08
N PRO A 147 11.55 -16.02 0.57
CA PRO A 147 11.75 -16.35 1.99
C PRO A 147 11.08 -15.35 2.94
N PRO A 148 10.85 -15.74 4.21
CA PRO A 148 10.37 -14.80 5.24
C PRO A 148 11.28 -13.61 5.38
N VAL A 149 10.71 -12.46 5.74
CA VAL A 149 11.42 -11.19 5.86
C VAL A 149 11.51 -10.77 7.32
N ASP A 150 12.71 -10.48 7.77
CA ASP A 150 13.00 -9.88 9.06
C ASP A 150 13.42 -8.42 8.88
N GLY A 151 13.06 -7.59 9.84
CA GLY A 151 13.48 -6.20 9.81
C GLY A 151 13.34 -5.49 11.14
N SER A 152 13.93 -4.31 11.20
CA SER A 152 13.77 -3.41 12.34
C SER A 152 13.72 -1.95 11.91
N SER A 153 12.98 -1.17 12.67
CA SER A 153 12.86 0.27 12.47
C SER A 153 12.81 1.00 13.81
N THR A 154 13.10 2.29 13.77
CA THR A 154 12.92 3.18 14.92
C THR A 154 11.92 4.27 14.62
N ALA A 155 11.25 4.73 15.67
CA ALA A 155 10.39 5.91 15.65
C ALA A 155 10.71 6.80 16.86
N THR A 156 10.54 8.10 16.68
CA THR A 156 10.72 9.11 17.73
C THR A 156 9.37 9.45 18.33
N ARG A 157 9.32 9.61 19.66
CA ARG A 157 8.09 10.00 20.35
C ARG A 157 7.64 11.38 19.91
N ALA A 158 6.39 11.46 19.42
CA ALA A 158 5.75 12.70 18.98
C ALA A 158 4.72 13.24 20.01
N GLY A 159 4.24 12.37 20.89
CA GLY A 159 3.29 12.75 21.94
C GLY A 159 3.38 11.82 23.15
N PRO A 160 2.91 12.27 24.33
CA PRO A 160 3.00 11.51 25.56
C PRO A 160 2.12 10.26 25.52
N ALA A 161 2.48 9.26 26.30
CA ALA A 161 1.58 8.15 26.58
C ALA A 161 0.35 8.66 27.38
N PRO A 162 -0.84 8.10 27.15
CA PRO A 162 -2.00 8.37 28.00
C PRO A 162 -1.71 7.98 29.46
N ALA A 163 -2.24 8.73 30.40
CA ALA A 163 -2.02 8.46 31.83
C ALA A 163 -2.42 7.02 32.21
N GLY A 164 -1.54 6.28 32.88
CA GLY A 164 -1.74 4.88 33.27
C GLY A 164 -1.64 3.86 32.12
N ALA A 165 -1.24 4.27 30.94
CA ALA A 165 -0.96 3.34 29.85
C ALA A 165 0.47 2.81 29.90
N HIS A 166 0.72 1.67 29.23
CA HIS A 166 2.03 1.08 29.03
C HIS A 166 3.01 2.08 28.40
N ALA A 167 4.30 2.02 28.72
CA ALA A 167 5.31 2.99 28.28
C ALA A 167 5.45 3.10 26.74
N ALA A 168 5.17 2.02 26.01
CA ALA A 168 5.17 2.03 24.55
C ALA A 168 3.99 2.80 23.93
N SER A 169 2.93 3.09 24.70
CA SER A 169 1.76 3.84 24.23
C SER A 169 2.12 5.28 23.86
N GLY A 170 1.32 5.89 22.99
CA GLY A 170 1.46 7.29 22.59
C GLY A 170 1.57 7.46 21.08
N GLN A 171 2.12 8.60 20.69
CA GLN A 171 2.32 8.96 19.28
C GLN A 171 3.79 8.83 18.88
N TRP A 172 4.04 8.22 17.74
CA TRP A 172 5.38 7.87 17.28
C TRP A 172 5.58 8.23 15.81
N THR A 173 6.53 9.11 15.52
CA THR A 173 6.93 9.45 14.16
C THR A 173 7.99 8.45 13.68
N PRO A 174 7.74 7.67 12.60
CA PRO A 174 8.75 6.81 12.00
C PRO A 174 9.99 7.61 11.61
N ASN A 175 11.16 7.03 11.88
CA ASN A 175 12.44 7.73 11.69
C ASN A 175 13.35 6.98 10.72
N LYS A 176 13.67 5.71 11.01
CA LYS A 176 14.70 4.99 10.26
C LYS A 176 14.38 3.49 10.14
N VAL A 177 14.70 2.92 8.98
CA VAL A 177 14.88 1.47 8.81
C VAL A 177 16.30 1.12 9.27
N ASN A 178 16.43 0.31 10.33
CA ASN A 178 17.75 -0.04 10.87
C ASN A 178 18.29 -1.30 10.20
N ASP A 179 17.41 -2.29 10.00
CA ASP A 179 17.74 -3.58 9.41
C ASP A 179 16.60 -4.11 8.56
N TYR A 180 16.93 -4.90 7.56
CA TYR A 180 15.97 -5.52 6.64
C TYR A 180 16.65 -6.69 5.93
N SER A 181 15.94 -7.81 5.74
CA SER A 181 16.46 -8.97 5.01
C SER A 181 16.97 -8.56 3.64
N GLU A 182 18.22 -8.88 3.34
CA GLU A 182 18.92 -8.45 2.12
C GLU A 182 18.19 -8.83 0.83
N ASP A 183 17.67 -10.06 0.78
CA ASP A 183 16.92 -10.54 -0.38
C ASP A 183 15.62 -9.76 -0.62
N ALA A 184 15.04 -9.20 0.44
CA ALA A 184 13.83 -8.41 0.36
C ALA A 184 14.05 -6.96 -0.07
N LEU A 185 15.30 -6.51 -0.12
CA LEU A 185 15.68 -5.20 -0.66
C LEU A 185 15.77 -5.19 -2.18
N THR A 186 15.74 -6.36 -2.84
CA THR A 186 15.95 -6.47 -4.27
C THR A 186 14.64 -6.76 -5.01
N ALA A 187 14.40 -5.98 -6.06
CA ALA A 187 13.30 -6.21 -7.01
C ALA A 187 13.85 -6.27 -8.43
N THR A 188 13.27 -7.12 -9.27
CA THR A 188 13.64 -7.25 -10.68
C THR A 188 12.47 -6.84 -11.55
N TYR A 189 12.75 -6.00 -12.54
CA TYR A 189 11.80 -5.60 -13.59
C TYR A 189 12.24 -6.17 -14.92
N LYS A 190 11.28 -6.62 -15.74
CA LYS A 190 11.47 -6.98 -17.15
C LYS A 190 10.37 -6.34 -17.97
N VAL A 191 10.74 -5.50 -18.91
CA VAL A 191 9.84 -4.83 -19.85
C VAL A 191 10.05 -5.42 -21.24
N GLU A 192 8.99 -5.96 -21.84
CA GLU A 192 8.97 -6.54 -23.18
C GLU A 192 7.76 -6.01 -23.94
N GLY A 193 8.00 -5.09 -24.88
CA GLY A 193 6.93 -4.38 -25.59
C GLY A 193 6.02 -3.63 -24.63
N ASN A 194 4.73 -3.97 -24.59
CA ASN A 194 3.73 -3.36 -23.70
C ASN A 194 3.52 -4.13 -22.37
N LYS A 195 4.46 -5.01 -22.00
CA LYS A 195 4.32 -5.87 -20.81
C LYS A 195 5.43 -5.61 -19.81
N VAL A 196 5.05 -5.43 -18.55
CA VAL A 196 5.96 -5.36 -17.40
C VAL A 196 5.80 -6.63 -16.57
N THR A 197 6.92 -7.29 -16.28
CA THR A 197 7.02 -8.34 -15.27
C THR A 197 7.85 -7.79 -14.11
N TRP A 198 7.36 -7.98 -12.90
CA TRP A 198 8.06 -7.64 -11.67
C TRP A 198 8.17 -8.85 -10.76
N SER A 199 9.26 -8.96 -10.04
CA SER A 199 9.42 -9.95 -8.98
C SER A 199 10.26 -9.40 -7.83
N GLY A 200 9.92 -9.77 -6.60
CA GLY A 200 10.63 -9.41 -5.38
C GLY A 200 10.02 -10.08 -4.16
N SER A 201 10.82 -10.46 -3.18
CA SER A 201 10.37 -11.06 -1.90
C SER A 201 9.42 -12.26 -2.06
N GLY A 202 9.64 -13.09 -3.09
CA GLY A 202 8.78 -14.25 -3.38
C GLY A 202 7.42 -13.93 -3.99
N GLN A 203 7.19 -12.68 -4.34
CA GLN A 203 5.99 -12.22 -5.05
C GLN A 203 6.33 -11.84 -6.49
N SER A 204 5.34 -11.86 -7.38
CA SER A 204 5.50 -11.44 -8.76
C SER A 204 4.18 -11.04 -9.41
N TYR A 205 4.27 -10.26 -10.47
CA TYR A 205 3.17 -10.02 -11.40
C TYR A 205 3.69 -9.89 -12.83
N ALA A 206 2.78 -10.04 -13.78
CA ALA A 206 2.99 -9.71 -15.20
C ALA A 206 1.75 -8.97 -15.70
N ALA A 207 1.90 -7.69 -16.04
CA ALA A 207 0.81 -6.81 -16.40
C ALA A 207 1.09 -6.07 -17.71
N GLU A 208 0.04 -5.74 -18.47
CA GLU A 208 0.13 -4.85 -19.62
C GLU A 208 0.12 -3.39 -19.16
N ILE A 209 0.98 -2.57 -19.74
CA ILE A 209 1.04 -1.11 -19.47
C ILE A 209 -0.26 -0.48 -19.96
N GLY A 210 -0.99 0.18 -19.06
CA GLY A 210 -2.33 0.71 -19.32
C GLY A 210 -3.44 -0.34 -19.40
N GLY A 211 -3.12 -1.61 -19.12
CA GLY A 211 -4.07 -2.71 -19.10
C GLY A 211 -4.83 -2.83 -17.76
N PRO A 212 -5.72 -3.84 -17.66
CA PRO A 212 -6.46 -4.12 -16.43
C PRO A 212 -5.53 -4.59 -15.30
N ALA A 213 -5.99 -4.42 -14.05
CA ALA A 213 -5.28 -4.92 -12.88
C ALA A 213 -5.18 -6.45 -12.89
N VAL A 214 -4.01 -6.98 -12.53
CA VAL A 214 -3.71 -8.42 -12.44
C VAL A 214 -3.42 -8.83 -11.00
N PRO A 215 -3.67 -10.08 -10.59
CA PRO A 215 -3.31 -10.57 -9.26
C PRO A 215 -1.79 -10.58 -9.07
N ILE A 216 -1.35 -10.25 -7.86
CA ILE A 216 0.04 -10.47 -7.44
C ILE A 216 0.16 -11.93 -6.98
N GLN A 217 1.01 -12.68 -7.64
CA GLN A 217 1.32 -14.06 -7.28
C GLN A 217 2.12 -14.07 -5.98
N GLY A 218 1.80 -15.00 -5.07
CA GLY A 218 2.44 -15.08 -3.75
C GLY A 218 1.86 -14.12 -2.70
N ASP A 219 0.96 -13.19 -3.06
CA ASP A 219 0.26 -12.34 -2.10
C ASP A 219 -0.97 -13.04 -1.51
N ILE A 220 -0.97 -13.27 -0.20
CA ILE A 220 -2.10 -13.90 0.51
C ILE A 220 -3.22 -12.91 0.84
N GLY A 221 -2.99 -11.62 0.64
CA GLY A 221 -3.93 -10.54 0.92
C GLY A 221 -4.93 -10.26 -0.20
N GLY A 222 -4.77 -10.93 -1.36
CA GLY A 222 -5.62 -10.75 -2.54
C GLY A 222 -5.45 -9.41 -3.23
N THR A 223 -4.22 -8.88 -3.23
CA THR A 223 -3.90 -7.62 -3.90
C THR A 223 -3.80 -7.82 -5.41
N THR A 224 -4.31 -6.86 -6.15
CA THR A 224 -4.13 -6.73 -7.59
C THR A 224 -3.31 -5.48 -7.90
N VAL A 225 -2.62 -5.47 -9.04
CA VAL A 225 -1.83 -4.34 -9.51
C VAL A 225 -2.17 -3.99 -10.96
N ALA A 226 -2.36 -2.71 -11.23
CA ALA A 226 -2.38 -2.15 -12.58
C ALA A 226 -1.13 -1.29 -12.76
N VAL A 227 -0.56 -1.29 -13.96
CA VAL A 227 0.65 -0.54 -14.27
C VAL A 227 0.40 0.47 -15.37
N THR A 228 0.94 1.68 -15.22
CA THR A 228 0.87 2.75 -16.22
C THR A 228 2.24 3.41 -16.38
N ALA A 229 2.54 3.91 -17.57
CA ALA A 229 3.72 4.72 -17.79
C ALA A 229 3.45 6.17 -17.36
N GLU A 230 4.32 6.73 -16.54
CA GLU A 230 4.30 8.16 -16.13
C GLU A 230 5.39 8.97 -16.87
N GLY A 231 5.83 8.47 -18.03
CA GLY A 231 6.88 9.03 -18.86
C GLY A 231 7.80 7.94 -19.40
N PRO A 232 8.89 8.32 -20.07
CA PRO A 232 9.77 7.35 -20.74
C PRO A 232 10.58 6.47 -19.79
N ASN A 233 10.76 6.88 -18.54
CA ASN A 233 11.57 6.20 -17.52
C ASN A 233 10.87 6.03 -16.18
N ALA A 234 9.54 6.24 -16.13
CA ALA A 234 8.77 6.18 -14.91
C ALA A 234 7.57 5.24 -15.06
N LEU A 235 7.44 4.32 -14.13
CA LEU A 235 6.34 3.37 -13.99
C LEU A 235 5.51 3.71 -12.75
N LYS A 236 4.20 3.78 -12.92
CA LYS A 236 3.25 3.82 -11.81
C LYS A 236 2.60 2.46 -11.65
N GLU A 237 2.56 1.97 -10.43
CA GLU A 237 1.90 0.76 -9.99
C GLU A 237 0.75 1.15 -9.06
N THR A 238 -0.47 0.77 -9.40
CA THR A 238 -1.67 1.03 -8.58
C THR A 238 -2.14 -0.28 -7.97
N TYR A 239 -2.00 -0.42 -6.66
CA TYR A 239 -2.36 -1.60 -5.90
C TYR A 239 -3.77 -1.48 -5.33
N SER A 240 -4.60 -2.50 -5.56
CA SER A 240 -6.00 -2.50 -5.14
C SER A 240 -6.36 -3.78 -4.40
N ARG A 241 -7.29 -3.69 -3.44
CA ARG A 241 -7.95 -4.82 -2.77
C ARG A 241 -9.45 -4.59 -2.74
N ASN A 242 -10.20 -5.61 -3.13
CA ASN A 242 -11.68 -5.52 -3.18
C ASN A 242 -12.15 -4.28 -3.96
N GLY A 243 -11.46 -3.95 -5.08
CA GLY A 243 -11.77 -2.81 -5.93
C GLY A 243 -11.40 -1.43 -5.37
N LYS A 244 -10.75 -1.36 -4.21
CA LYS A 244 -10.30 -0.09 -3.61
C LYS A 244 -8.78 0.03 -3.70
N VAL A 245 -8.30 1.19 -4.14
CA VAL A 245 -6.86 1.49 -4.14
C VAL A 245 -6.35 1.53 -2.70
N VAL A 246 -5.28 0.79 -2.43
CA VAL A 246 -4.65 0.68 -1.12
C VAL A 246 -3.21 1.19 -1.09
N ASN A 247 -2.58 1.30 -2.25
CA ASN A 247 -1.27 1.90 -2.41
C ASN A 247 -1.03 2.31 -3.87
N GLU A 248 -0.25 3.34 -4.09
CA GLU A 248 0.29 3.73 -5.39
C GLU A 248 1.80 3.88 -5.26
N ALA A 249 2.54 3.28 -6.15
CA ALA A 249 3.99 3.43 -6.22
C ALA A 249 4.40 4.00 -7.57
N VAL A 250 5.34 4.95 -7.56
CA VAL A 250 5.96 5.48 -8.76
C VAL A 250 7.46 5.24 -8.67
N SER A 251 7.99 4.51 -9.64
CA SER A 251 9.42 4.24 -9.79
C SER A 251 9.96 5.00 -11.00
N THR A 252 11.01 5.80 -10.80
CA THR A 252 11.61 6.62 -11.85
C THR A 252 13.11 6.31 -11.95
N VAL A 253 13.55 5.85 -13.12
CA VAL A 253 14.96 5.56 -13.40
C VAL A 253 15.68 6.84 -13.76
N SER A 254 16.90 7.01 -13.23
CA SER A 254 17.78 8.13 -13.57
C SER A 254 18.21 8.11 -15.04
N SER A 255 18.62 9.25 -15.58
CA SER A 255 19.03 9.39 -16.98
C SER A 255 20.24 8.54 -17.36
N ASP A 256 21.09 8.17 -16.40
CA ASP A 256 22.24 7.29 -16.61
C ASP A 256 21.90 5.79 -16.44
N GLY A 257 20.65 5.47 -16.08
CA GLY A 257 20.16 4.10 -15.92
C GLY A 257 20.71 3.35 -14.71
N LYS A 258 21.40 4.01 -13.76
CA LYS A 258 22.12 3.35 -12.66
C LYS A 258 21.39 3.41 -11.34
N SER A 259 20.49 4.36 -11.17
CA SER A 259 19.69 4.52 -9.96
C SER A 259 18.22 4.68 -10.29
N MET A 260 17.38 4.39 -9.32
CA MET A 260 15.94 4.55 -9.38
C MET A 260 15.50 5.26 -8.11
N THR A 261 14.62 6.25 -8.23
CA THR A 261 13.86 6.78 -7.10
C THR A 261 12.50 6.14 -7.09
N TRP A 262 11.97 5.86 -5.92
CA TRP A 262 10.62 5.35 -5.76
C TRP A 262 9.85 6.13 -4.69
N VAL A 263 8.57 6.30 -4.93
CA VAL A 263 7.61 6.94 -4.02
C VAL A 263 6.42 6.00 -3.88
N SER A 264 6.12 5.58 -2.67
CA SER A 264 4.93 4.79 -2.33
C SER A 264 3.98 5.67 -1.52
N THR A 265 2.72 5.72 -1.91
CA THR A 265 1.68 6.55 -1.28
C THR A 265 0.49 5.68 -0.91
N ASP A 266 0.05 5.75 0.34
CA ASP A 266 -1.23 5.17 0.77
C ASP A 266 -2.32 6.25 0.63
N PRO A 267 -3.26 6.12 -0.33
CA PRO A 267 -4.29 7.14 -0.55
C PRO A 267 -5.34 7.19 0.58
N ARG A 268 -5.36 6.20 1.47
CA ARG A 268 -6.34 6.12 2.56
C ARG A 268 -6.05 7.11 3.69
N ASP A 269 -4.78 7.48 3.90
CA ASP A 269 -4.35 8.44 4.92
C ASP A 269 -3.37 9.51 4.40
N GLY A 270 -2.90 9.37 3.15
CA GLY A 270 -1.96 10.27 2.50
C GLY A 270 -0.51 10.05 2.91
N SER A 271 -0.21 8.97 3.64
CA SER A 271 1.17 8.65 4.02
C SER A 271 2.02 8.34 2.79
N LYS A 272 3.31 8.74 2.84
CA LYS A 272 4.29 8.47 1.79
C LYS A 272 5.55 7.86 2.36
N VAL A 273 6.12 6.95 1.61
CA VAL A 273 7.47 6.43 1.84
C VAL A 273 8.24 6.62 0.55
N THR A 274 9.44 7.15 0.66
CA THR A 274 10.31 7.39 -0.50
C THR A 274 11.66 6.74 -0.28
N GLY A 275 12.34 6.42 -1.36
CA GLY A 275 13.70 5.87 -1.29
C GLY A 275 14.36 5.82 -2.65
N THR A 276 15.58 5.33 -2.64
CA THR A 276 16.37 5.08 -3.85
C THR A 276 16.75 3.60 -3.94
N ALA A 277 16.94 3.12 -5.15
CA ALA A 277 17.51 1.82 -5.43
C ALA A 277 18.63 1.94 -6.45
N ASN A 278 19.64 1.09 -6.35
CA ASN A 278 20.75 1.03 -7.27
C ASN A 278 20.63 -0.23 -8.13
N LYS A 279 20.99 -0.10 -9.40
CA LYS A 279 21.05 -1.24 -10.32
C LYS A 279 22.15 -2.19 -9.89
N THR A 280 21.89 -3.49 -9.92
CA THR A 280 22.82 -4.52 -9.44
C THR A 280 23.39 -5.40 -10.54
N ASP A 281 22.90 -5.28 -11.79
CA ASP A 281 23.28 -6.03 -12.99
C ASP A 281 23.71 -5.13 -14.16
#